data_81869f10c0e155ee335130b9b6a35069
#
_entry.id   81869f10c0e155ee335130b9b6a35069
#
_cell.length_a   1.000
_cell.length_b   1.000
_cell.length_c   1.000
_cell.angle_alpha   90.00
_cell.angle_beta   90.00
_cell.angle_gamma   90.00
#
_symmetry.space_group_name_H-M   'P 1'
#
loop_
_entity.id
_entity.type
_entity.pdbx_description
1 polymer ?
#
loop_
_entity_poly.entity_id
_entity_poly.type
_entity_poly.pdbx_seq_one_letter_code
_entity_poly.pdbx_strand_id
1 'polypeptide(L)'
;FTIQNLGTTNLNLTGTPRVLIGGTHAADFTVTATPATPIAASGSTTFTITFNPSATGLRTANVTIANNDSNENPYNFNIQGNGTTTLQEMNVQGNAVDIADGDTTPSLADDTDFGNVDITSGTNVNTFTIQNQGTSLNLNLTGGSPYVVVSGTHAADFTVTAIPAATITAGGSTTFNITFNPSALGL
;
A
#
# COMPACT_ATOMS: atom_id res chain seq x y z
N PHE A 1 -23.86 -11.67 -3.20
CA PHE A 1 -24.33 -12.59 -4.22
C PHE A 1 -25.82 -12.85 -4.08
N THR A 2 -26.50 -13.10 -5.20
CA THR A 2 -27.95 -13.38 -5.21
C THR A 2 -28.16 -14.73 -5.88
N ILE A 3 -28.97 -15.58 -5.25
CA ILE A 3 -29.49 -16.81 -5.83
C ILE A 3 -30.93 -16.52 -6.26
N GLN A 4 -31.25 -16.78 -7.54
CA GLN A 4 -32.58 -16.62 -8.10
C GLN A 4 -33.16 -18.00 -8.42
N ASN A 5 -34.41 -18.21 -8.07
CA ASN A 5 -35.18 -19.35 -8.50
C ASN A 5 -36.03 -18.96 -9.73
N LEU A 6 -35.57 -19.29 -10.92
CA LEU A 6 -36.28 -19.00 -12.17
C LEU A 6 -37.31 -20.07 -12.53
N GLY A 7 -37.37 -21.15 -11.74
CA GLY A 7 -38.32 -22.22 -11.90
C GLY A 7 -39.73 -21.94 -11.38
N THR A 8 -40.62 -22.90 -11.58
CA THR A 8 -42.03 -22.83 -11.16
C THR A 8 -42.31 -23.54 -9.82
N THR A 9 -41.30 -24.17 -9.22
CA THR A 9 -41.38 -24.87 -7.93
C THR A 9 -40.31 -24.34 -6.96
N ASN A 10 -40.42 -24.74 -5.69
CA ASN A 10 -39.41 -24.33 -4.70
C ASN A 10 -38.02 -24.86 -5.01
N LEU A 11 -37.02 -23.97 -4.96
CA LEU A 11 -35.61 -24.33 -4.98
C LEU A 11 -35.13 -24.54 -3.54
N ASN A 12 -34.69 -25.74 -3.21
CA ASN A 12 -34.14 -26.09 -1.91
C ASN A 12 -32.62 -26.16 -1.98
N LEU A 13 -31.93 -25.43 -1.10
CA LEU A 13 -30.48 -25.54 -0.91
C LEU A 13 -30.23 -26.69 0.07
N THR A 14 -29.61 -27.78 -0.41
CA THR A 14 -29.50 -29.06 0.32
C THR A 14 -28.15 -29.26 1.01
N GLY A 15 -27.18 -28.38 0.76
CA GLY A 15 -25.85 -28.43 1.37
C GLY A 15 -25.81 -28.04 2.87
N THR A 16 -24.85 -28.60 3.58
CA THR A 16 -24.51 -28.20 4.95
C THR A 16 -23.00 -28.02 5.04
N PRO A 17 -22.49 -26.79 4.99
CA PRO A 17 -23.18 -25.49 4.86
C PRO A 17 -23.90 -25.31 3.48
N ARG A 18 -24.89 -24.41 3.41
CA ARG A 18 -25.63 -24.14 2.15
C ARG A 18 -24.77 -23.59 1.03
N VAL A 19 -23.72 -22.85 1.39
CA VAL A 19 -22.69 -22.32 0.50
C VAL A 19 -21.35 -22.85 1.01
N LEU A 20 -20.73 -23.73 0.26
CA LEU A 20 -19.41 -24.31 0.58
C LEU A 20 -18.33 -23.55 -0.18
N ILE A 21 -17.28 -23.14 0.49
CA ILE A 21 -16.07 -22.58 -0.12
C ILE A 21 -15.01 -23.68 -0.12
N GLY A 22 -14.46 -23.97 -1.30
CA GLY A 22 -13.37 -24.93 -1.50
C GLY A 22 -12.23 -24.35 -2.34
N GLY A 23 -11.21 -25.18 -2.61
CA GLY A 23 -10.06 -24.78 -3.42
C GLY A 23 -8.86 -24.32 -2.61
N THR A 24 -7.78 -23.95 -3.31
CA THR A 24 -6.44 -23.72 -2.74
C THR A 24 -6.41 -22.64 -1.66
N HIS A 25 -7.19 -21.57 -1.83
CA HIS A 25 -7.19 -20.44 -0.91
C HIS A 25 -8.56 -20.26 -0.24
N ALA A 26 -9.29 -21.36 0.00
CA ALA A 26 -10.61 -21.34 0.60
C ALA A 26 -10.65 -20.61 1.95
N ALA A 27 -9.58 -20.71 2.74
CA ALA A 27 -9.48 -20.07 4.06
C ALA A 27 -9.48 -18.52 4.01
N ASP A 28 -9.20 -17.94 2.84
CA ASP A 28 -9.21 -16.48 2.65
C ASP A 28 -10.63 -15.93 2.36
N PHE A 29 -11.60 -16.81 2.19
CA PHE A 29 -12.98 -16.46 1.86
C PHE A 29 -13.94 -17.05 2.90
N THR A 30 -14.75 -16.22 3.50
CA THR A 30 -15.70 -16.66 4.55
C THR A 30 -17.12 -16.26 4.18
N VAL A 31 -18.06 -17.21 4.27
CA VAL A 31 -19.50 -16.91 4.14
C VAL A 31 -19.95 -16.22 5.42
N THR A 32 -20.23 -14.92 5.35
CA THR A 32 -20.64 -14.08 6.49
C THR A 32 -22.14 -13.88 6.62
N ALA A 33 -22.89 -14.15 5.54
CA ALA A 33 -24.36 -14.24 5.58
C ALA A 33 -24.80 -15.43 4.71
N THR A 34 -25.66 -16.28 5.27
CA THR A 34 -26.14 -17.50 4.63
C THR A 34 -27.47 -17.25 3.93
N PRO A 35 -27.71 -17.86 2.73
CA PRO A 35 -28.97 -17.70 2.01
C PRO A 35 -30.13 -18.41 2.72
N ALA A 36 -31.34 -17.91 2.53
CA ALA A 36 -32.55 -18.62 2.96
C ALA A 36 -32.85 -19.83 2.08
N THR A 37 -33.54 -20.83 2.64
CA THR A 37 -34.08 -21.98 1.91
C THR A 37 -35.37 -22.44 2.61
N PRO A 38 -36.43 -22.85 1.89
CA PRO A 38 -36.54 -22.87 0.42
C PRO A 38 -36.67 -21.45 -0.19
N ILE A 39 -36.34 -21.34 -1.49
CA ILE A 39 -36.57 -20.15 -2.30
C ILE A 39 -37.82 -20.42 -3.14
N ALA A 40 -38.87 -19.64 -2.95
CA ALA A 40 -40.13 -19.81 -3.70
C ALA A 40 -39.94 -19.65 -5.22
N ALA A 41 -40.86 -20.20 -6.00
CA ALA A 41 -40.88 -20.00 -7.45
C ALA A 41 -40.81 -18.51 -7.80
N SER A 42 -39.97 -18.13 -8.75
CA SER A 42 -39.68 -16.74 -9.15
C SER A 42 -39.12 -15.83 -8.02
N GLY A 43 -38.70 -16.43 -6.89
CA GLY A 43 -38.10 -15.73 -5.75
C GLY A 43 -36.57 -15.64 -5.80
N SER A 44 -36.02 -14.98 -4.80
CA SER A 44 -34.56 -14.87 -4.63
C SER A 44 -34.15 -14.83 -3.16
N THR A 45 -32.89 -15.13 -2.92
CA THR A 45 -32.21 -14.96 -1.62
C THR A 45 -30.79 -14.45 -1.84
N THR A 46 -30.17 -13.93 -0.80
CA THR A 46 -28.80 -13.42 -0.88
C THR A 46 -27.86 -14.14 0.10
N PHE A 47 -26.60 -14.12 -0.21
CA PHE A 47 -25.51 -14.50 0.69
C PHE A 47 -24.32 -13.58 0.49
N THR A 48 -23.45 -13.51 1.49
CA THR A 48 -22.25 -12.66 1.49
C THR A 48 -21.02 -13.51 1.70
N ILE A 49 -19.99 -13.25 0.90
CA ILE A 49 -18.65 -13.79 1.10
C ILE A 49 -17.72 -12.61 1.41
N THR A 50 -16.97 -12.71 2.50
CA THR A 50 -15.91 -11.78 2.86
C THR A 50 -14.57 -12.35 2.43
N PHE A 51 -13.75 -11.55 1.74
CA PHE A 51 -12.39 -11.86 1.39
C PHE A 51 -11.43 -11.25 2.41
N ASN A 52 -10.59 -12.06 3.04
CA ASN A 52 -9.56 -11.65 3.98
C ASN A 52 -8.27 -12.41 3.66
N PRO A 53 -7.40 -11.88 2.77
CA PRO A 53 -6.24 -12.59 2.28
C PRO A 53 -5.20 -12.83 3.39
N SER A 54 -4.71 -14.06 3.48
CA SER A 54 -3.63 -14.47 4.40
C SER A 54 -2.23 -14.20 3.85
N ALA A 55 -2.09 -13.87 2.56
CA ALA A 55 -0.83 -13.52 1.90
C ALA A 55 -1.09 -12.64 0.67
N THR A 56 -0.03 -12.01 0.17
CA THR A 56 -0.06 -11.24 -1.08
C THR A 56 -0.22 -12.12 -2.30
N GLY A 57 -0.66 -11.50 -3.41
CA GLY A 57 -0.86 -12.15 -4.69
C GLY A 57 -2.27 -12.70 -4.89
N LEU A 58 -2.46 -13.38 -6.02
CA LEU A 58 -3.76 -13.90 -6.43
C LEU A 58 -4.21 -15.03 -5.51
N ARG A 59 -5.41 -14.88 -4.95
CA ARG A 59 -6.08 -15.86 -4.08
C ARG A 59 -7.34 -16.33 -4.80
N THR A 60 -7.50 -17.63 -4.95
CA THR A 60 -8.61 -18.24 -5.70
C THR A 60 -9.35 -19.27 -4.86
N ALA A 61 -10.65 -19.33 -5.00
CA ALA A 61 -11.49 -20.35 -4.38
C ALA A 61 -12.64 -20.75 -5.31
N ASN A 62 -13.31 -21.85 -4.98
CA ASN A 62 -14.49 -22.35 -5.66
C ASN A 62 -15.68 -22.29 -4.70
N VAL A 63 -16.79 -21.79 -5.16
CA VAL A 63 -18.09 -21.80 -4.44
C VAL A 63 -18.92 -22.94 -4.97
N THR A 64 -19.50 -23.73 -4.06
CA THR A 64 -20.38 -24.86 -4.37
C THR A 64 -21.69 -24.70 -3.60
N ILE A 65 -22.82 -24.78 -4.32
CA ILE A 65 -24.17 -24.69 -3.76
C ILE A 65 -24.95 -25.93 -4.17
N ALA A 66 -25.08 -26.89 -3.26
CA ALA A 66 -25.89 -28.06 -3.48
C ALA A 66 -27.39 -27.69 -3.37
N ASN A 67 -28.19 -28.20 -4.28
CA ASN A 67 -29.60 -27.86 -4.41
C ASN A 67 -30.42 -29.00 -4.98
N ASN A 68 -31.72 -28.81 -5.26
CA ASN A 68 -32.60 -29.79 -5.85
C ASN A 68 -32.91 -29.55 -7.33
N ASP A 69 -32.18 -28.64 -7.99
CA ASP A 69 -32.29 -28.48 -9.45
C ASP A 69 -31.52 -29.59 -10.16
N SER A 70 -32.19 -30.40 -10.96
CA SER A 70 -31.62 -31.62 -11.52
C SER A 70 -30.53 -31.37 -12.57
N ASN A 71 -30.53 -30.22 -13.21
CA ASN A 71 -29.55 -29.88 -14.26
C ASN A 71 -28.46 -28.91 -13.80
N GLU A 72 -28.61 -28.32 -12.60
CA GLU A 72 -27.64 -27.35 -12.02
C GLU A 72 -27.22 -27.72 -10.57
N ASN A 73 -27.16 -29.00 -10.27
CA ASN A 73 -26.77 -29.48 -8.93
C ASN A 73 -25.45 -30.27 -8.97
N PRO A 74 -24.41 -29.81 -8.29
CA PRO A 74 -24.31 -28.54 -7.56
C PRO A 74 -24.03 -27.36 -8.51
N TYR A 75 -24.54 -26.17 -8.13
CA TYR A 75 -24.15 -24.94 -8.80
C TYR A 75 -22.76 -24.50 -8.36
N ASN A 76 -21.83 -24.36 -9.30
CA ASN A 76 -20.43 -24.08 -9.00
C ASN A 76 -19.92 -22.85 -9.75
N PHE A 77 -19.10 -22.05 -9.09
CA PHE A 77 -18.35 -20.97 -9.74
C PHE A 77 -17.08 -20.63 -8.98
N ASN A 78 -16.12 -20.02 -9.68
CA ASN A 78 -14.86 -19.59 -9.09
C ASN A 78 -14.96 -18.15 -8.62
N ILE A 79 -14.26 -17.84 -7.53
CA ILE A 79 -14.05 -16.51 -7.00
C ILE A 79 -12.54 -16.26 -6.85
N GLN A 80 -12.15 -15.00 -6.90
CA GLN A 80 -10.76 -14.60 -6.70
C GLN A 80 -10.67 -13.23 -6.07
N GLY A 81 -9.54 -12.96 -5.44
CA GLY A 81 -9.12 -11.67 -4.92
C GLY A 81 -7.60 -11.54 -4.97
N ASN A 82 -7.08 -10.34 -4.88
CA ASN A 82 -5.65 -10.09 -4.80
C ASN A 82 -5.28 -9.57 -3.41
N GLY A 83 -4.44 -10.32 -2.69
CA GLY A 83 -3.85 -9.88 -1.44
C GLY A 83 -2.74 -8.88 -1.71
N THR A 84 -2.73 -7.76 -0.99
CA THR A 84 -1.70 -6.73 -1.06
C THR A 84 -1.14 -6.44 0.32
N THR A 85 0.12 -6.02 0.40
CA THR A 85 0.67 -5.42 1.63
C THR A 85 0.49 -3.91 1.57
N THR A 86 0.23 -3.33 2.72
CA THR A 86 0.35 -1.89 2.92
C THR A 86 1.70 -1.63 3.55
N LEU A 87 2.56 -0.90 2.85
CA LEU A 87 3.89 -0.53 3.32
C LEU A 87 4.00 0.99 3.34
N GLN A 88 4.88 1.49 4.21
CA GLN A 88 5.42 2.83 4.08
C GLN A 88 6.37 2.83 2.88
N GLU A 89 6.33 3.87 2.09
CA GLU A 89 7.22 4.04 0.94
C GLU A 89 7.84 5.42 1.00
N MET A 90 9.15 5.46 1.28
CA MET A 90 9.90 6.70 1.39
C MET A 90 10.47 7.10 0.03
N ASN A 91 10.26 8.35 -0.34
CA ASN A 91 10.95 9.00 -1.45
C ASN A 91 11.58 10.31 -0.96
N VAL A 92 12.70 10.69 -1.53
CA VAL A 92 13.36 11.97 -1.27
C VAL A 92 13.51 12.73 -2.57
N GLN A 93 13.22 14.04 -2.52
CA GLN A 93 13.36 14.93 -3.66
C GLN A 93 14.17 16.17 -3.27
N GLY A 94 14.99 16.65 -4.20
CA GLY A 94 15.49 18.00 -4.24
C GLY A 94 15.01 18.67 -5.53
N ASN A 95 14.60 19.94 -5.46
CA ASN A 95 14.09 20.68 -6.62
C ASN A 95 12.98 19.92 -7.42
N ALA A 96 12.14 19.17 -6.69
CA ALA A 96 11.10 18.28 -7.24
C ALA A 96 11.61 17.15 -8.17
N VAL A 97 12.90 16.81 -8.11
CA VAL A 97 13.51 15.66 -8.78
C VAL A 97 13.81 14.58 -7.75
N ASP A 98 13.50 13.34 -8.08
CA ASP A 98 13.75 12.20 -7.18
C ASP A 98 15.24 11.93 -7.01
N ILE A 99 15.66 11.74 -5.77
CA ILE A 99 17.00 11.32 -5.39
C ILE A 99 16.93 9.83 -5.03
N ALA A 100 17.60 8.99 -5.82
CA ALA A 100 17.56 7.56 -5.60
C ALA A 100 18.28 7.18 -4.29
N ASP A 101 17.78 6.17 -3.58
CA ASP A 101 18.50 5.61 -2.44
C ASP A 101 19.86 5.08 -2.87
N GLY A 102 20.92 5.53 -2.18
CA GLY A 102 22.30 5.20 -2.52
C GLY A 102 22.89 5.99 -3.72
N ASP A 103 22.27 7.11 -4.13
CA ASP A 103 22.86 7.98 -5.16
C ASP A 103 24.23 8.52 -4.69
N THR A 104 25.22 8.39 -5.58
CA THR A 104 26.59 8.84 -5.36
C THR A 104 27.03 9.91 -6.36
N THR A 105 26.10 10.45 -7.14
CA THR A 105 26.34 11.39 -8.23
C THR A 105 25.64 12.73 -8.01
N PRO A 106 26.19 13.63 -7.16
CA PRO A 106 25.56 14.91 -6.90
C PRO A 106 25.24 15.70 -8.16
N SER A 107 24.08 16.34 -8.21
CA SER A 107 23.53 17.03 -9.35
C SER A 107 22.87 18.35 -8.97
N LEU A 108 23.04 19.39 -9.82
CA LEU A 108 22.27 20.63 -9.69
C LEU A 108 20.79 20.45 -9.98
N ALA A 109 20.42 19.40 -10.69
CA ALA A 109 19.02 19.17 -11.06
C ALA A 109 18.15 18.77 -9.88
N ASP A 110 18.71 18.05 -8.91
CA ASP A 110 18.04 17.55 -7.71
C ASP A 110 18.57 18.21 -6.42
N ASP A 111 19.29 19.34 -6.57
CA ASP A 111 19.86 20.13 -5.46
C ASP A 111 20.88 19.37 -4.57
N THR A 112 21.35 18.18 -4.97
CA THR A 112 22.42 17.46 -4.24
C THR A 112 23.80 18.05 -4.49
N ASP A 113 24.01 18.76 -5.60
CA ASP A 113 25.15 19.64 -5.84
C ASP A 113 24.83 21.08 -5.39
N PHE A 114 25.54 21.59 -4.39
CA PHE A 114 25.34 22.92 -3.85
C PHE A 114 26.04 24.04 -4.68
N GLY A 115 26.69 23.65 -5.77
CA GLY A 115 27.40 24.60 -6.65
C GLY A 115 28.58 25.29 -5.99
N ASN A 116 29.00 26.42 -6.58
CA ASN A 116 30.14 27.19 -6.10
C ASN A 116 29.69 28.23 -5.07
N VAL A 117 30.29 28.21 -3.89
CA VAL A 117 30.01 29.14 -2.80
C VAL A 117 31.32 29.77 -2.34
N ASP A 118 31.31 31.11 -2.14
CA ASP A 118 32.47 31.84 -1.65
C ASP A 118 32.77 31.47 -0.19
N ILE A 119 34.04 31.08 0.09
CA ILE A 119 34.47 30.64 1.44
C ILE A 119 34.53 31.71 2.49
N THR A 120 34.49 33.00 2.11
CA THR A 120 34.64 34.10 3.05
C THR A 120 33.31 34.67 3.52
N SER A 121 32.25 34.51 2.77
CA SER A 121 30.97 35.14 3.07
C SER A 121 29.76 34.43 2.46
N GLY A 122 29.96 33.31 1.74
CA GLY A 122 28.88 32.65 1.02
C GLY A 122 28.29 31.48 1.80
N THR A 123 27.00 31.33 1.66
CA THR A 123 26.28 30.08 2.03
C THR A 123 25.26 29.77 0.96
N ASN A 124 25.00 28.47 0.73
CA ASN A 124 23.89 28.04 -0.10
C ASN A 124 22.96 27.12 0.73
N VAL A 125 21.66 27.30 0.58
CA VAL A 125 20.64 26.51 1.29
C VAL A 125 19.80 25.79 0.28
N ASN A 126 19.82 24.46 0.32
CA ASN A 126 18.95 23.63 -0.48
C ASN A 126 17.86 22.99 0.38
N THR A 127 16.64 22.94 -0.16
CA THR A 127 15.47 22.35 0.49
C THR A 127 15.14 21.01 -0.13
N PHE A 128 15.08 20.01 0.71
CA PHE A 128 14.72 18.65 0.31
C PHE A 128 13.35 18.27 0.85
N THR A 129 12.64 17.41 0.14
CA THR A 129 11.32 16.93 0.53
C THR A 129 11.40 15.41 0.75
N ILE A 130 10.96 14.96 1.93
CA ILE A 130 10.71 13.55 2.21
C ILE A 130 9.22 13.30 1.97
N GLN A 131 8.90 12.33 1.15
CA GLN A 131 7.54 11.90 0.84
C GLN A 131 7.28 10.51 1.40
N ASN A 132 6.08 10.30 1.92
CA ASN A 132 5.55 8.96 2.16
C ASN A 132 4.60 8.60 1.00
N GLN A 133 5.09 7.87 0.01
CA GLN A 133 4.30 7.41 -1.14
C GLN A 133 3.41 6.22 -0.81
N GLY A 134 3.52 5.67 0.42
CA GLY A 134 2.61 4.65 0.93
C GLY A 134 1.18 5.18 1.07
N THR A 135 0.19 4.29 0.94
CA THR A 135 -1.23 4.67 0.82
C THR A 135 -2.03 4.59 2.12
N SER A 136 -1.49 4.00 3.19
CA SER A 136 -2.29 3.72 4.40
C SER A 136 -1.54 3.74 5.72
N LEU A 137 -0.21 3.70 5.72
CA LEU A 137 0.58 3.70 6.94
C LEU A 137 1.45 4.96 7.04
N ASN A 138 1.62 5.46 8.26
CA ASN A 138 2.53 6.58 8.52
C ASN A 138 3.99 6.12 8.37
N LEU A 139 4.81 6.93 7.70
CA LEU A 139 6.27 6.81 7.71
C LEU A 139 6.82 7.52 8.94
N ASN A 140 7.57 6.82 9.77
CA ASN A 140 8.22 7.38 10.95
C ASN A 140 9.73 7.41 10.75
N LEU A 141 10.33 8.59 10.91
CA LEU A 141 11.78 8.76 10.90
C LEU A 141 12.33 8.33 12.28
N THR A 142 13.16 7.29 12.32
CA THR A 142 13.55 6.61 13.56
C THR A 142 14.94 7.00 14.11
N GLY A 143 15.71 7.81 13.38
CA GLY A 143 17.10 8.14 13.71
C GLY A 143 17.31 9.12 14.89
N GLY A 144 16.24 9.60 15.53
CA GLY A 144 16.33 10.67 16.52
C GLY A 144 16.53 12.05 15.87
N SER A 145 16.12 13.13 16.55
CA SER A 145 16.29 14.50 16.03
C SER A 145 17.78 14.83 15.85
N PRO A 146 18.19 15.43 14.72
CA PRO A 146 17.38 16.07 13.67
C PRO A 146 16.81 15.15 12.58
N TYR A 147 16.86 13.83 12.69
CA TYR A 147 16.39 12.79 11.74
C TYR A 147 17.18 12.71 10.42
N VAL A 148 17.87 13.77 10.04
CA VAL A 148 18.78 13.85 8.90
C VAL A 148 20.19 14.01 9.43
N VAL A 149 21.10 13.14 9.04
CA VAL A 149 22.51 13.17 9.49
C VAL A 149 23.40 13.35 8.27
N VAL A 150 24.25 14.36 8.29
CA VAL A 150 25.31 14.56 7.31
C VAL A 150 26.58 13.87 7.81
N SER A 151 27.25 13.12 6.95
CA SER A 151 28.48 12.41 7.26
C SER A 151 29.48 12.51 6.11
N GLY A 152 30.72 12.12 6.34
CA GLY A 152 31.78 12.16 5.35
C GLY A 152 32.88 13.15 5.70
N THR A 153 33.93 13.25 4.85
CA THR A 153 35.16 14.01 5.11
C THR A 153 34.90 15.50 5.35
N HIS A 154 33.94 16.08 4.63
CA HIS A 154 33.61 17.51 4.70
C HIS A 154 32.23 17.76 5.34
N ALA A 155 31.77 16.84 6.19
CA ALA A 155 30.47 16.97 6.84
C ALA A 155 30.30 18.26 7.65
N ALA A 156 31.39 18.83 8.17
CA ALA A 156 31.37 20.08 8.94
C ALA A 156 30.94 21.31 8.11
N ASP A 157 31.07 21.24 6.78
CA ASP A 157 30.66 22.33 5.88
C ASP A 157 29.16 22.29 5.57
N PHE A 158 28.46 21.25 5.99
CA PHE A 158 27.02 21.05 5.75
C PHE A 158 26.26 20.99 7.08
N THR A 159 25.24 21.80 7.22
CA THR A 159 24.44 21.86 8.45
C THR A 159 22.96 21.68 8.12
N VAL A 160 22.26 20.79 8.85
CA VAL A 160 20.80 20.69 8.78
C VAL A 160 20.21 21.89 9.54
N THR A 161 19.63 22.83 8.80
CA THR A 161 19.12 24.11 9.35
C THR A 161 17.61 24.14 9.53
N ALA A 162 16.87 23.23 8.89
CA ALA A 162 15.46 22.93 9.19
C ALA A 162 15.30 21.42 9.27
N ILE A 163 14.59 20.95 10.29
CA ILE A 163 14.40 19.52 10.55
C ILE A 163 13.03 19.07 10.04
N PRO A 164 12.91 17.85 9.47
CA PRO A 164 11.64 17.33 9.01
C PRO A 164 10.74 16.91 10.17
N ALA A 165 9.44 16.75 9.94
CA ALA A 165 8.55 16.12 10.90
C ALA A 165 8.94 14.65 11.11
N ALA A 166 8.87 14.17 12.36
CA ALA A 166 9.19 12.80 12.72
C ALA A 166 8.25 11.77 12.10
N THR A 167 7.01 12.15 11.85
CA THR A 167 5.95 11.30 11.30
C THR A 167 5.34 11.97 10.08
N ILE A 168 5.27 11.21 8.97
CA ILE A 168 4.70 11.65 7.71
C ILE A 168 3.51 10.74 7.41
N THR A 169 2.31 11.31 7.34
CA THR A 169 1.09 10.56 7.03
C THR A 169 1.16 9.91 5.65
N ALA A 170 0.37 8.87 5.42
CA ALA A 170 0.25 8.25 4.10
C ALA A 170 -0.10 9.30 3.02
N GLY A 171 0.63 9.28 1.91
CA GLY A 171 0.53 10.27 0.83
C GLY A 171 1.01 11.68 1.18
N GLY A 172 1.53 11.90 2.40
CA GLY A 172 2.02 13.19 2.86
C GLY A 172 3.51 13.43 2.61
N SER A 173 3.98 14.62 2.98
CA SER A 173 5.39 14.99 2.87
C SER A 173 5.82 15.92 3.99
N THR A 174 7.13 16.05 4.17
CA THR A 174 7.80 17.01 5.04
C THR A 174 9.08 17.51 4.38
N THR A 175 9.60 18.65 4.80
CA THR A 175 10.82 19.21 4.23
C THR A 175 11.91 19.35 5.28
N PHE A 176 13.16 19.36 4.83
CA PHE A 176 14.31 19.74 5.61
C PHE A 176 15.27 20.59 4.76
N ASN A 177 16.11 21.38 5.42
CA ASN A 177 17.09 22.22 4.74
C ASN A 177 18.48 21.78 5.12
N ILE A 178 19.37 21.77 4.13
CA ILE A 178 20.81 21.69 4.34
C ILE A 178 21.43 23.00 3.88
N THR A 179 22.25 23.60 4.75
CA THR A 179 23.07 24.77 4.44
C THR A 179 24.49 24.31 4.19
N PHE A 180 25.05 24.65 3.04
CA PHE A 180 26.45 24.50 2.72
C PHE A 180 27.19 25.80 3.01
N ASN A 181 28.25 25.73 3.85
CA ASN A 181 29.11 26.83 4.22
C ASN A 181 30.58 26.34 4.19
N PRO A 182 31.23 26.42 3.04
CA PRO A 182 32.55 25.84 2.87
C PRO A 182 33.60 26.53 3.74
N SER A 183 34.42 25.75 4.44
CA SER A 183 35.48 26.24 5.32
C SER A 183 36.84 26.36 4.62
N ALA A 184 36.99 25.82 3.43
CA ALA A 184 38.23 25.84 2.63
C ALA A 184 37.92 25.87 1.13
N LEU A 185 38.89 26.29 0.34
CA LEU A 185 38.77 26.18 -1.13
C LEU A 185 38.62 24.68 -1.52
N GLY A 186 37.61 24.43 -2.37
CA GLY A 186 37.31 23.08 -2.84
C GLY A 186 38.44 22.46 -3.67
N LEU A 187 38.31 21.18 -3.83
CA LEU A 187 39.20 20.35 -4.66
C LEU A 187 38.92 20.58 -6.15
#